data_20df83b3ce3ddfc0f6840c37613ba3d3
#
_entry.id   20df83b3ce3ddfc0f6840c37613ba3d3
#
_cell.length_a   1.000
_cell.length_b   1.000
_cell.length_c   1.000
_cell.angle_alpha   90.00
_cell.angle_beta   90.00
_cell.angle_gamma   90.00
#
_symmetry.space_group_name_H-M   'P 1'
#
loop_
_entity.id
_entity.type
_entity.pdbx_description
1 polymer ?
#
loop_
_entity_poly.entity_id
_entity_poly.type
_entity_poly.pdbx_seq_one_letter_code
_entity_poly.pdbx_strand_id
1 'polypeptide(L)'
;MKVLNLYACLGGNRLLWDNCEVTAVELDPELARLYQERFPNDTVIVADAHQYLLDHYKEFDFIWSSPPCPTHSRARYWGFGANGKKPIYPDMKLYQEIIFLQHHCKTKYCVENVIPYYEPLIPAKKRDRHLYWTNFKLPNSLSDRHFEGISQTKNEVTKLCEFHDYDFRKYKGNQVLNKIARNLVDYEAGKTIFDTARGIINKKDTKQTSIFDEL
;
A
#
# COMPACT_ATOMS: atom_id res chain seq x y z
N MET A 1 10.45 -16.10 6.10
CA MET A 1 9.23 -15.39 6.53
C MET A 1 8.23 -15.44 5.39
N LYS A 2 7.03 -15.98 5.63
CA LYS A 2 5.96 -16.02 4.63
C LYS A 2 5.17 -14.71 4.66
N VAL A 3 5.03 -14.06 3.52
CA VAL A 3 4.38 -12.74 3.40
C VAL A 3 3.22 -12.81 2.43
N LEU A 4 2.07 -12.30 2.85
CA LEU A 4 0.91 -12.08 1.99
C LEU A 4 0.89 -10.60 1.56
N ASN A 5 0.95 -10.36 0.24
CA ASN A 5 0.85 -9.03 -0.36
C ASN A 5 -0.45 -8.90 -1.15
N LEU A 6 -1.46 -8.32 -0.53
CA LEU A 6 -2.80 -8.16 -1.09
C LEU A 6 -2.91 -6.86 -1.89
N TYR A 7 -3.69 -6.90 -2.98
CA TYR A 7 -3.83 -5.80 -3.94
C TYR A 7 -2.46 -5.38 -4.48
N ALA A 8 -1.67 -6.38 -4.87
CA ALA A 8 -0.24 -6.26 -5.08
C ALA A 8 0.16 -5.29 -6.21
N CYS A 9 -0.74 -5.03 -7.16
CA CYS A 9 -0.48 -4.17 -8.33
C CYS A 9 0.86 -4.56 -8.99
N LEU A 10 1.81 -3.65 -9.10
CA LEU A 10 3.17 -3.89 -9.63
C LEU A 10 4.23 -4.01 -8.51
N GLY A 11 3.82 -4.24 -7.26
CA GLY A 11 4.72 -4.51 -6.16
C GLY A 11 5.62 -3.35 -5.75
N GLY A 12 5.10 -2.12 -5.71
CA GLY A 12 5.88 -0.97 -5.25
C GLY A 12 6.40 -1.18 -3.83
N ASN A 13 5.53 -1.54 -2.90
CA ASN A 13 5.88 -1.86 -1.52
C ASN A 13 6.88 -3.02 -1.40
N ARG A 14 6.84 -3.97 -2.34
CA ARG A 14 7.61 -5.23 -2.35
C ARG A 14 9.06 -5.06 -2.77
N LEU A 15 9.40 -4.02 -3.54
CA LEU A 15 10.65 -3.93 -4.31
C LEU A 15 11.92 -4.21 -3.49
N LEU A 16 11.98 -3.73 -2.25
CA LEU A 16 13.16 -3.87 -1.38
C LEU A 16 13.01 -4.92 -0.27
N TRP A 17 11.94 -5.72 -0.26
CA TRP A 17 11.81 -6.78 0.74
C TRP A 17 12.80 -7.92 0.45
N ASP A 18 13.45 -8.38 1.49
CA ASP A 18 14.45 -9.45 1.43
C ASP A 18 14.14 -10.58 2.43
N ASN A 19 14.76 -11.75 2.25
CA ASN A 19 14.64 -12.90 3.15
C ASN A 19 13.18 -13.29 3.44
N CYS A 20 12.32 -13.25 2.42
CA CYS A 20 10.91 -13.61 2.53
C CYS A 20 10.42 -14.38 1.29
N GLU A 21 9.41 -15.20 1.53
CA GLU A 21 8.60 -15.88 0.52
C GLU A 21 7.30 -15.09 0.37
N VAL A 22 7.03 -14.52 -0.78
CA VAL A 22 5.88 -13.66 -0.99
C VAL A 22 4.83 -14.37 -1.84
N THR A 23 3.60 -14.34 -1.34
CA THR A 23 2.38 -14.60 -2.13
C THR A 23 1.70 -13.28 -2.41
N ALA A 24 1.66 -12.88 -3.67
CA ALA A 24 1.03 -11.66 -4.15
C ALA A 24 -0.34 -11.98 -4.73
N VAL A 25 -1.37 -11.23 -4.33
CA VAL A 25 -2.73 -11.39 -4.85
C VAL A 25 -3.13 -10.12 -5.58
N GLU A 26 -3.46 -10.27 -6.86
CA GLU A 26 -3.87 -9.18 -7.76
C GLU A 26 -5.05 -9.63 -8.62
N LEU A 27 -6.06 -8.77 -8.75
CA LEU A 27 -7.27 -9.10 -9.49
C LEU A 27 -7.09 -8.92 -11.01
N ASP A 28 -6.29 -7.94 -11.44
CA ASP A 28 -6.03 -7.67 -12.87
C ASP A 28 -4.98 -8.65 -13.39
N PRO A 29 -5.33 -9.56 -14.34
CA PRO A 29 -4.40 -10.55 -14.84
C PRO A 29 -3.15 -9.95 -15.51
N GLU A 30 -3.28 -8.78 -16.14
CA GLU A 30 -2.14 -8.12 -16.80
C GLU A 30 -1.19 -7.49 -15.76
N LEU A 31 -1.72 -6.92 -14.66
CA LEU A 31 -0.87 -6.47 -13.54
C LEU A 31 -0.20 -7.67 -12.86
N ALA A 32 -0.91 -8.76 -12.66
CA ALA A 32 -0.37 -10.00 -12.09
C ALA A 32 0.77 -10.56 -12.96
N ARG A 33 0.61 -10.57 -14.28
CA ARG A 33 1.65 -10.99 -15.23
C ARG A 33 2.90 -10.12 -15.12
N LEU A 34 2.73 -8.78 -15.11
CA LEU A 34 3.84 -7.84 -14.98
C LEU A 34 4.50 -7.89 -13.60
N TYR A 35 3.71 -8.14 -12.55
CA TYR A 35 4.26 -8.40 -11.22
C TYR A 35 5.16 -9.64 -11.23
N GLN A 36 4.69 -10.74 -11.80
CA GLN A 36 5.47 -11.99 -11.90
C GLN A 36 6.76 -11.80 -12.71
N GLU A 37 6.74 -11.00 -13.77
CA GLU A 37 7.96 -10.65 -14.52
C GLU A 37 8.95 -9.86 -13.67
N ARG A 38 8.45 -8.96 -12.82
CA ARG A 38 9.27 -8.14 -11.93
C ARG A 38 9.83 -8.92 -10.73
N PHE A 39 9.06 -9.87 -10.24
CA PHE A 39 9.38 -10.71 -9.07
C PHE A 39 9.22 -12.20 -9.40
N PRO A 40 10.16 -12.78 -10.16
CA PRO A 40 10.00 -14.14 -10.69
C PRO A 40 9.96 -15.22 -9.61
N ASN A 41 10.48 -14.95 -8.41
CA ASN A 41 10.50 -15.87 -7.28
C ASN A 41 9.28 -15.78 -6.36
N ASP A 42 8.40 -14.80 -6.56
CA ASP A 42 7.17 -14.65 -5.79
C ASP A 42 6.07 -15.54 -6.39
N THR A 43 5.16 -16.02 -5.56
CA THR A 43 3.93 -16.70 -6.02
C THR A 43 2.85 -15.65 -6.31
N VAL A 44 2.34 -15.60 -7.53
CA VAL A 44 1.28 -14.65 -7.91
C VAL A 44 -0.04 -15.37 -8.11
N ILE A 45 -1.08 -14.88 -7.45
CA ILE A 45 -2.45 -15.42 -7.49
C ILE A 45 -3.37 -14.36 -8.11
N VAL A 46 -4.08 -14.73 -9.17
CA VAL A 46 -5.13 -13.88 -9.76
C VAL A 46 -6.45 -14.18 -9.05
N ALA A 47 -6.80 -13.35 -8.08
CA ALA A 47 -7.99 -13.55 -7.25
C ALA A 47 -8.49 -12.25 -6.61
N ASP A 48 -9.71 -12.27 -6.02
CA ASP A 48 -10.19 -11.20 -5.13
C ASP A 48 -9.38 -11.24 -3.81
N ALA A 49 -8.59 -10.21 -3.58
CA ALA A 49 -7.71 -10.11 -2.42
C ALA A 49 -8.47 -10.08 -1.09
N HIS A 50 -9.68 -9.50 -1.07
CA HIS A 50 -10.54 -9.47 0.11
C HIS A 50 -10.97 -10.87 0.54
N GLN A 51 -11.42 -11.69 -0.41
CA GLN A 51 -11.79 -13.08 -0.13
C GLN A 51 -10.55 -13.92 0.20
N TYR A 52 -9.45 -13.73 -0.53
CA TYR A 52 -8.21 -14.46 -0.29
C TYR A 52 -7.67 -14.23 1.13
N LEU A 53 -7.75 -12.99 1.63
CA LEU A 53 -7.39 -12.68 3.01
C LEU A 53 -8.20 -13.52 4.00
N LEU A 54 -9.51 -13.56 3.84
CA LEU A 54 -10.41 -14.30 4.73
C LEU A 54 -10.08 -15.79 4.80
N ASP A 55 -9.75 -16.36 3.66
CA ASP A 55 -9.53 -17.82 3.52
C ASP A 55 -8.12 -18.24 3.99
N HIS A 56 -7.09 -17.37 3.85
CA HIS A 56 -5.68 -17.74 3.96
C HIS A 56 -4.87 -16.99 5.04
N TYR A 57 -5.44 -16.05 5.78
CA TYR A 57 -4.68 -15.16 6.70
C TYR A 57 -3.80 -15.86 7.73
N LYS A 58 -4.12 -17.12 8.09
CA LYS A 58 -3.36 -17.91 9.07
C LYS A 58 -2.05 -18.49 8.54
N GLU A 59 -1.84 -18.48 7.24
CA GLU A 59 -0.73 -19.16 6.56
C GLU A 59 0.54 -18.30 6.50
N PHE A 60 0.43 -17.02 6.89
CA PHE A 60 1.47 -16.00 6.71
C PHE A 60 1.96 -15.41 8.03
N ASP A 61 3.23 -15.01 8.04
CA ASP A 61 3.89 -14.35 9.17
C ASP A 61 3.71 -12.83 9.13
N PHE A 62 3.49 -12.27 7.95
CA PHE A 62 3.21 -10.84 7.74
C PHE A 62 2.18 -10.66 6.62
N ILE A 63 1.24 -9.73 6.83
CA ILE A 63 0.20 -9.39 5.85
C ILE A 63 0.30 -7.91 5.51
N TRP A 64 0.46 -7.61 4.22
CA TRP A 64 0.28 -6.27 3.67
C TRP A 64 -1.01 -6.22 2.89
N SER A 65 -1.84 -5.20 3.13
CA SER A 65 -3.06 -4.95 2.36
C SER A 65 -3.16 -3.48 1.95
N SER A 66 -3.37 -3.22 0.66
CA SER A 66 -3.63 -1.88 0.10
C SER A 66 -4.95 -1.87 -0.67
N PRO A 67 -6.10 -1.91 0.03
CA PRO A 67 -7.41 -1.94 -0.60
C PRO A 67 -7.65 -0.76 -1.55
N PRO A 68 -8.52 -0.90 -2.57
CA PRO A 68 -8.77 0.14 -3.56
C PRO A 68 -9.17 1.48 -2.94
N CYS A 69 -8.42 2.54 -3.23
CA CYS A 69 -8.62 3.88 -2.69
C CYS A 69 -9.60 4.80 -3.44
N PRO A 70 -10.11 4.52 -4.66
CA PRO A 70 -10.84 5.52 -5.46
C PRO A 70 -12.10 6.06 -4.81
N THR A 71 -12.77 5.27 -3.94
CA THR A 71 -14.01 5.67 -3.26
C THR A 71 -13.77 6.51 -2.02
N HIS A 72 -12.53 6.51 -1.50
CA HIS A 72 -12.10 7.24 -0.31
C HIS A 72 -11.38 8.54 -0.63
N SER A 73 -10.74 8.61 -1.80
CA SER A 73 -9.81 9.66 -2.17
C SER A 73 -10.43 11.06 -2.21
N ARG A 74 -9.74 12.06 -1.64
CA ARG A 74 -10.06 13.50 -1.74
C ARG A 74 -10.15 13.96 -3.19
N ALA A 75 -9.35 13.40 -4.09
CA ALA A 75 -9.37 13.74 -5.52
C ALA A 75 -10.73 13.41 -6.17
N ARG A 76 -11.42 12.37 -5.68
CA ARG A 76 -12.79 12.08 -6.11
C ARG A 76 -13.78 13.12 -5.60
N TYR A 77 -13.66 13.52 -4.34
CA TYR A 77 -14.53 14.52 -3.71
C TYR A 77 -14.40 15.89 -4.40
N TRP A 78 -13.17 16.36 -4.66
CA TRP A 78 -12.96 17.64 -5.37
C TRP A 78 -13.45 17.63 -6.82
N GLY A 79 -13.47 16.48 -7.48
CA GLY A 79 -14.04 16.33 -8.83
C GLY A 79 -15.57 16.26 -8.84
N PHE A 80 -16.21 16.33 -7.67
CA PHE A 80 -17.66 16.32 -7.53
C PHE A 80 -18.25 17.65 -7.99
N GLY A 81 -19.24 17.60 -8.87
CA GLY A 81 -19.89 18.79 -9.42
C GLY A 81 -19.18 19.44 -10.61
N ALA A 82 -17.85 19.62 -10.58
CA ALA A 82 -17.10 20.27 -11.66
C ALA A 82 -16.96 19.40 -12.93
N ASN A 83 -16.89 18.06 -12.78
CA ASN A 83 -16.67 17.10 -13.87
C ASN A 83 -17.79 16.06 -14.03
N GLY A 84 -18.99 16.34 -13.54
CA GLY A 84 -20.15 15.44 -13.64
C GLY A 84 -19.98 14.11 -12.89
N LYS A 85 -19.00 13.98 -12.00
CA LYS A 85 -18.82 12.77 -11.19
C LYS A 85 -19.97 12.65 -10.19
N LYS A 86 -20.64 11.51 -10.23
CA LYS A 86 -21.71 11.19 -9.27
C LYS A 86 -21.12 10.77 -7.92
N PRO A 87 -21.80 11.04 -6.79
CA PRO A 87 -21.44 10.49 -5.49
C PRO A 87 -21.49 8.95 -5.55
N ILE A 88 -20.59 8.31 -4.81
CA ILE A 88 -20.64 6.87 -4.57
C ILE A 88 -20.33 6.64 -3.10
N TYR A 89 -20.85 5.56 -2.55
CA TYR A 89 -20.50 5.16 -1.18
C TYR A 89 -19.00 4.78 -1.08
N PRO A 90 -18.35 5.10 0.06
CA PRO A 90 -17.04 4.56 0.36
C PRO A 90 -17.09 3.01 0.37
N ASP A 91 -16.08 2.38 -0.19
CA ASP A 91 -15.97 0.92 -0.15
C ASP A 91 -15.61 0.45 1.26
N MET A 92 -16.57 -0.11 1.96
CA MET A 92 -16.40 -0.54 3.35
C MET A 92 -15.49 -1.77 3.51
N LYS A 93 -15.07 -2.43 2.45
CA LYS A 93 -14.10 -3.54 2.49
C LYS A 93 -12.81 -3.12 3.20
N LEU A 94 -12.34 -1.87 3.04
CA LEU A 94 -11.22 -1.32 3.80
C LEU A 94 -11.39 -1.52 5.31
N TYR A 95 -12.51 -1.10 5.87
CA TYR A 95 -12.77 -1.19 7.32
C TYR A 95 -13.08 -2.62 7.75
N GLN A 96 -13.71 -3.41 6.91
CA GLN A 96 -13.93 -4.84 7.17
C GLN A 96 -12.60 -5.57 7.35
N GLU A 97 -11.62 -5.33 6.49
CA GLU A 97 -10.27 -5.93 6.60
C GLU A 97 -9.55 -5.44 7.85
N ILE A 98 -9.61 -4.15 8.18
CA ILE A 98 -8.98 -3.60 9.39
C ILE A 98 -9.57 -4.27 10.64
N ILE A 99 -10.90 -4.31 10.76
CA ILE A 99 -11.60 -4.95 11.90
C ILE A 99 -11.23 -6.44 11.97
N PHE A 100 -11.28 -7.14 10.85
CA PHE A 100 -10.94 -8.56 10.77
C PHE A 100 -9.51 -8.82 11.25
N LEU A 101 -8.54 -8.07 10.75
CA LEU A 101 -7.14 -8.22 11.13
C LEU A 101 -6.89 -7.88 12.60
N GLN A 102 -7.54 -6.84 13.13
CA GLN A 102 -7.43 -6.46 14.53
C GLN A 102 -7.90 -7.55 15.49
N HIS A 103 -8.92 -8.30 15.13
CA HIS A 103 -9.56 -9.26 16.03
C HIS A 103 -9.15 -10.71 15.78
N HIS A 104 -8.80 -11.07 14.57
CA HIS A 104 -8.52 -12.45 14.19
C HIS A 104 -7.06 -12.73 13.83
N CYS A 105 -6.29 -11.71 13.43
CA CYS A 105 -4.91 -11.90 13.01
C CYS A 105 -3.94 -11.77 14.20
N LYS A 106 -3.16 -12.82 14.45
CA LYS A 106 -2.10 -12.83 15.47
C LYS A 106 -0.74 -12.41 14.95
N THR A 107 -0.55 -12.49 13.64
CA THR A 107 0.70 -12.10 12.97
C THR A 107 0.78 -10.60 12.75
N LYS A 108 1.94 -10.10 12.35
CA LYS A 108 2.08 -8.67 12.02
C LYS A 108 1.32 -8.34 10.75
N TYR A 109 0.67 -7.18 10.71
CA TYR A 109 -0.01 -6.69 9.51
C TYR A 109 0.13 -5.18 9.34
N CYS A 110 -0.01 -4.76 8.10
CA CYS A 110 -0.10 -3.36 7.69
C CYS A 110 -1.23 -3.23 6.66
N VAL A 111 -2.27 -2.44 6.97
CA VAL A 111 -3.24 -1.97 5.99
C VAL A 111 -2.89 -0.54 5.63
N GLU A 112 -2.81 -0.22 4.35
CA GLU A 112 -2.46 1.09 3.83
C GLU A 112 -3.62 1.63 2.98
N ASN A 113 -3.91 2.93 3.11
CA ASN A 113 -4.81 3.63 2.19
C ASN A 113 -4.49 5.12 2.17
N VAL A 114 -5.09 5.84 1.22
CA VAL A 114 -4.99 7.30 1.13
C VAL A 114 -5.71 8.00 2.29
N ILE A 115 -5.34 9.24 2.57
CA ILE A 115 -6.13 10.10 3.48
C ILE A 115 -7.49 10.37 2.81
N PRO A 116 -8.60 9.92 3.43
CA PRO A 116 -9.93 10.04 2.83
C PRO A 116 -10.47 11.48 2.89
N TYR A 117 -11.58 11.74 2.19
CA TYR A 117 -12.28 13.02 2.24
C TYR A 117 -13.18 13.19 3.48
N TYR A 118 -13.29 12.15 4.28
CA TYR A 118 -14.04 12.10 5.54
C TYR A 118 -13.09 11.73 6.70
N GLU A 119 -13.55 11.88 7.94
CA GLU A 119 -12.79 11.41 9.10
C GLU A 119 -12.72 9.87 9.11
N PRO A 120 -11.53 9.25 9.22
CA PRO A 120 -11.39 7.80 9.25
C PRO A 120 -12.23 7.17 10.37
N LEU A 121 -12.99 6.11 10.06
CA LEU A 121 -13.86 5.44 11.05
C LEU A 121 -13.06 4.70 12.13
N ILE A 122 -11.83 4.31 11.83
CA ILE A 122 -10.90 3.66 12.75
C ILE A 122 -9.64 4.50 12.82
N PRO A 123 -9.15 4.86 14.02
CA PRO A 123 -7.93 5.64 14.18
C PRO A 123 -6.75 5.01 13.44
N ALA A 124 -6.02 5.83 12.70
CA ALA A 124 -4.90 5.43 11.85
C ALA A 124 -3.63 6.22 12.17
N LYS A 125 -2.48 5.65 11.82
CA LYS A 125 -1.19 6.34 11.86
C LYS A 125 -0.97 7.05 10.53
N LYS A 126 -1.02 8.38 10.54
CA LYS A 126 -0.75 9.17 9.34
C LYS A 126 0.76 9.26 9.11
N ARG A 127 1.20 8.95 7.88
CA ARG A 127 2.54 9.22 7.38
C ARG A 127 2.42 9.79 5.97
N ASP A 128 2.98 10.96 5.74
CA ASP A 128 2.87 11.70 4.49
C ASP A 128 1.41 11.82 4.01
N ARG A 129 1.11 11.26 2.85
CA ARG A 129 -0.23 11.30 2.23
C ARG A 129 -1.05 10.03 2.43
N HIS A 130 -0.57 9.09 3.28
CA HIS A 130 -1.23 7.82 3.53
C HIS A 130 -1.58 7.62 4.99
N LEU A 131 -2.56 6.76 5.23
CA LEU A 131 -2.95 6.24 6.52
C LEU A 131 -2.53 4.78 6.62
N TYR A 132 -2.10 4.37 7.80
CA TYR A 132 -1.64 3.03 8.09
C TYR A 132 -2.32 2.49 9.35
N TRP A 133 -2.83 1.27 9.27
CA TRP A 133 -3.35 0.49 10.39
C TRP A 133 -2.44 -0.71 10.60
N THR A 134 -1.73 -0.73 11.73
CA THR A 134 -0.75 -1.77 12.04
C THR A 134 -0.88 -2.20 13.49
N ASN A 135 -0.58 -3.47 13.81
CA ASN A 135 -0.48 -3.99 15.17
C ASN A 135 0.94 -3.86 15.75
N PHE A 136 1.76 -2.99 15.20
CA PHE A 136 3.09 -2.63 15.69
C PHE A 136 3.31 -1.12 15.57
N LYS A 137 4.33 -0.59 16.28
CA LYS A 137 4.66 0.84 16.24
C LYS A 137 5.39 1.15 14.93
N LEU A 138 4.90 2.12 14.18
CA LEU A 138 5.58 2.64 13.00
C LEU A 138 6.56 3.75 13.38
N PRO A 139 7.72 3.87 12.70
CA PRO A 139 8.61 5.01 12.82
C PRO A 139 7.93 6.32 12.37
N ASN A 140 8.53 7.46 12.76
CA ASN A 140 7.98 8.78 12.42
C ASN A 140 8.13 9.10 10.93
N SER A 141 9.22 8.68 10.29
CA SER A 141 9.43 8.77 8.84
C SER A 141 9.52 7.37 8.23
N LEU A 142 8.85 7.15 7.10
CA LEU A 142 8.88 5.89 6.37
C LEU A 142 9.84 5.92 5.19
N SER A 143 10.06 7.10 4.61
CA SER A 143 10.91 7.32 3.43
C SER A 143 11.44 8.75 3.44
N ASP A 144 12.62 8.95 2.90
CA ASP A 144 13.18 10.28 2.62
C ASP A 144 12.84 10.74 1.19
N ARG A 145 12.13 9.92 0.41
CA ARG A 145 11.76 10.21 -0.96
C ARG A 145 10.47 11.03 -1.02
N HIS A 146 10.50 12.10 -1.76
CA HIS A 146 9.31 12.93 -1.99
C HIS A 146 8.98 12.97 -3.48
N PHE A 147 7.75 12.61 -3.81
CA PHE A 147 7.23 12.84 -5.16
C PHE A 147 6.59 14.24 -5.22
N GLU A 148 7.26 15.14 -5.88
CA GLU A 148 6.73 16.49 -6.09
C GLU A 148 5.62 16.48 -7.15
N GLY A 149 4.40 16.57 -6.67
CA GLY A 149 3.25 16.94 -7.48
C GLY A 149 2.63 15.82 -8.31
N ILE A 150 1.49 15.32 -7.86
CA ILE A 150 0.49 14.72 -8.75
C ILE A 150 -0.09 15.88 -9.58
N SER A 151 0.57 16.26 -10.65
CA SER A 151 0.05 17.22 -11.61
C SER A 151 -0.31 16.46 -12.88
N GLN A 152 -1.52 16.69 -13.41
CA GLN A 152 -1.97 16.14 -14.70
C GLN A 152 -1.17 16.70 -15.89
N THR A 153 0.16 16.72 -15.78
CA THR A 153 1.06 17.20 -16.82
C THR A 153 1.34 16.11 -17.84
N LYS A 154 1.64 16.50 -19.08
CA LYS A 154 1.99 15.57 -20.17
C LYS A 154 3.12 14.60 -19.81
N ASN A 155 3.97 14.94 -18.84
CA ASN A 155 5.13 14.14 -18.42
C ASN A 155 4.93 13.37 -17.12
N GLU A 156 3.71 13.30 -16.58
CA GLU A 156 3.47 12.67 -15.29
C GLU A 156 3.85 11.18 -15.27
N VAL A 157 3.47 10.43 -16.30
CA VAL A 157 3.83 9.00 -16.38
C VAL A 157 5.35 8.82 -16.38
N THR A 158 6.09 9.66 -17.11
CA THR A 158 7.56 9.57 -17.15
C THR A 158 8.16 9.83 -15.77
N LYS A 159 7.73 10.88 -15.07
CA LYS A 159 8.18 11.18 -13.70
C LYS A 159 7.84 10.04 -12.71
N LEU A 160 6.67 9.43 -12.87
CA LEU A 160 6.28 8.29 -12.04
C LEU A 160 7.09 7.03 -12.38
N CYS A 161 7.46 6.81 -13.66
CA CYS A 161 8.38 5.73 -14.04
C CYS A 161 9.75 5.91 -13.37
N GLU A 162 10.28 7.12 -13.39
CA GLU A 162 11.55 7.46 -12.72
C GLU A 162 11.46 7.29 -11.20
N PHE A 163 10.37 7.79 -10.60
CA PHE A 163 10.17 7.69 -9.15
C PHE A 163 10.05 6.24 -8.67
N HIS A 164 9.36 5.37 -9.41
CA HIS A 164 9.13 3.98 -9.01
C HIS A 164 10.13 2.99 -9.60
N ASP A 165 11.10 3.47 -10.39
CA ASP A 165 12.06 2.65 -11.12
C ASP A 165 11.36 1.53 -11.91
N TYR A 166 10.32 1.91 -12.66
CA TYR A 166 9.51 0.98 -13.43
C TYR A 166 8.82 1.64 -14.62
N ASP A 167 8.90 1.04 -15.81
CA ASP A 167 8.20 1.53 -17.00
C ASP A 167 6.75 1.05 -17.04
N PHE A 168 5.83 1.89 -16.59
CA PHE A 168 4.38 1.61 -16.59
C PHE A 168 3.78 1.42 -17.99
N ARG A 169 4.47 1.86 -19.06
CA ARG A 169 4.02 1.70 -20.45
C ARG A 169 4.04 0.26 -20.94
N LYS A 170 4.64 -0.64 -20.18
CA LYS A 170 4.56 -2.09 -20.39
C LYS A 170 3.16 -2.65 -20.20
N TYR A 171 2.33 -1.99 -19.39
CA TYR A 171 0.95 -2.40 -19.14
C TYR A 171 0.09 -2.25 -20.40
N LYS A 172 -0.61 -3.32 -20.80
CA LYS A 172 -1.47 -3.41 -21.99
C LYS A 172 -2.94 -3.70 -21.67
N GLY A 173 -3.31 -3.65 -20.39
CA GLY A 173 -4.69 -3.86 -19.94
C GLY A 173 -5.58 -2.61 -20.08
N ASN A 174 -6.73 -2.64 -19.45
CA ASN A 174 -7.78 -1.62 -19.59
C ASN A 174 -7.70 -0.46 -18.59
N GLN A 175 -6.75 -0.49 -17.64
CA GLN A 175 -6.61 0.57 -16.65
C GLN A 175 -5.81 1.75 -17.19
N VAL A 176 -6.04 2.93 -16.61
CA VAL A 176 -5.29 4.15 -16.98
C VAL A 176 -3.91 4.14 -16.30
N LEU A 177 -2.84 4.27 -17.06
CA LEU A 177 -1.45 4.19 -16.57
C LEU A 177 -1.16 5.12 -15.38
N ASN A 178 -1.64 6.37 -15.43
CA ASN A 178 -1.44 7.31 -14.32
C ASN A 178 -2.10 6.83 -13.02
N LYS A 179 -3.23 6.11 -13.10
CA LYS A 179 -3.88 5.56 -11.90
C LYS A 179 -3.04 4.43 -11.30
N ILE A 180 -2.56 3.51 -12.14
CA ILE A 180 -1.68 2.42 -11.72
C ILE A 180 -0.44 3.00 -11.01
N ALA A 181 0.23 3.94 -11.68
CA ALA A 181 1.47 4.52 -11.18
C ALA A 181 1.29 5.33 -9.88
N ARG A 182 0.18 6.07 -9.75
CA ARG A 182 -0.16 6.83 -8.52
C ARG A 182 -0.54 5.94 -7.34
N ASN A 183 -1.03 4.73 -7.61
CA ASN A 183 -1.45 3.77 -6.58
C ASN A 183 -0.28 2.93 -6.07
N LEU A 184 0.90 3.01 -6.71
CA LEU A 184 2.06 2.29 -6.23
C LEU A 184 2.59 2.93 -4.95
N VAL A 185 2.77 2.10 -3.93
CA VAL A 185 3.41 2.50 -2.67
C VAL A 185 4.90 2.75 -2.92
N ASP A 186 5.46 3.78 -2.30
CA ASP A 186 6.90 4.02 -2.31
C ASP A 186 7.66 2.82 -1.71
N TYR A 187 8.64 2.32 -2.43
CA TYR A 187 9.37 1.12 -2.04
C TYR A 187 10.22 1.30 -0.77
N GLU A 188 10.73 2.51 -0.49
CA GLU A 188 11.42 2.78 0.78
C GLU A 188 10.46 2.72 1.96
N ALA A 189 9.26 3.29 1.81
CA ALA A 189 8.22 3.17 2.82
C ALA A 189 7.82 1.70 3.02
N GLY A 190 7.66 0.94 1.94
CA GLY A 190 7.41 -0.50 1.99
C GLY A 190 8.49 -1.26 2.74
N LYS A 191 9.77 -0.96 2.46
CA LYS A 191 10.94 -1.55 3.15
C LYS A 191 10.94 -1.22 4.64
N THR A 192 10.78 0.06 4.97
CA THR A 192 10.80 0.53 6.36
C THR A 192 9.70 -0.13 7.20
N ILE A 193 8.49 -0.25 6.67
CA ILE A 193 7.38 -0.92 7.36
C ILE A 193 7.67 -2.41 7.53
N PHE A 194 8.16 -3.07 6.50
CA PHE A 194 8.49 -4.49 6.54
C PHE A 194 9.60 -4.80 7.54
N ASP A 195 10.67 -4.02 7.55
CA ASP A 195 11.78 -4.16 8.50
C ASP A 195 11.32 -3.91 9.93
N THR A 196 10.47 -2.90 10.14
CA THR A 196 9.87 -2.63 11.45
C THR A 196 9.02 -3.81 11.93
N ALA A 197 8.22 -4.41 11.05
CA ALA A 197 7.42 -5.60 11.39
C ALA A 197 8.27 -6.79 11.81
N ARG A 198 9.48 -6.93 11.24
CA ARG A 198 10.47 -7.97 11.57
C ARG A 198 11.30 -7.64 12.83
N GLY A 199 11.13 -6.46 13.42
CA GLY A 199 11.94 -6.00 14.55
C GLY A 199 13.36 -5.54 14.15
N ILE A 200 13.60 -5.26 12.88
CA ILE A 200 14.85 -4.65 12.42
C ILE A 200 14.77 -3.16 12.71
N ILE A 201 15.60 -2.69 13.66
CA ILE A 201 15.62 -1.29 14.10
C ILE A 201 16.45 -0.47 13.11
N ASN A 202 15.83 0.49 12.43
CA ASN A 202 16.55 1.47 11.65
C ASN A 202 17.29 2.45 12.60
N LYS A 203 18.60 2.60 12.43
CA LYS A 203 19.45 3.51 13.24
C LYS A 203 18.99 4.98 13.21
N LYS A 204 18.13 5.37 12.29
CA LYS A 204 17.54 6.72 12.22
C LYS A 204 16.58 7.01 13.39
N ASP A 205 15.93 6.00 13.97
CA ASP A 205 14.99 6.18 15.09
C ASP A 205 15.67 6.33 16.47
N THR A 206 16.95 5.97 16.58
CA THR A 206 17.70 6.03 17.87
C THR A 206 18.18 7.43 18.23
N LYS A 207 17.97 8.45 17.40
CA LYS A 207 18.42 9.82 17.67
C LYS A 207 17.38 10.73 18.36
N GLN A 208 16.21 10.23 18.71
CA GLN A 208 15.14 11.04 19.32
C GLN A 208 14.39 10.34 20.46
N THR A 209 15.11 9.72 21.40
CA THR A 209 14.63 9.60 22.78
C THR A 209 15.12 10.82 23.54
N SER A 210 14.28 11.84 23.60
CA SER A 210 14.46 12.95 24.52
C SER A 210 14.40 12.41 25.96
N ILE A 211 15.34 12.84 26.81
CA ILE A 211 15.44 12.53 28.24
C ILE A 211 14.16 12.93 29.04
N PHE A 212 13.15 13.49 28.37
CA PHE A 212 11.91 14.01 28.99
C PHE A 212 10.69 13.09 28.87
N ASP A 213 10.81 11.91 28.27
CA ASP A 213 9.69 10.96 28.16
C ASP A 213 9.63 9.93 29.31
N GLU A 214 10.44 10.11 30.37
CA GLU A 214 10.47 9.26 31.57
C GLU A 214 10.12 10.02 32.85
N LEU A 215 9.21 10.99 32.84
CA LEU A 215 8.68 11.62 34.07
C LEU A 215 7.16 11.60 34.07
#